data_6f76cbe32797dab7060b27365e49a87f
#
_entry.id   6f76cbe32797dab7060b27365e49a87f
#
_cell.length_a   1.000
_cell.length_b   1.000
_cell.length_c   1.000
_cell.angle_alpha   90.00
_cell.angle_beta   90.00
_cell.angle_gamma   90.00
#
_symmetry.space_group_name_H-M   'P 1'
#
loop_
_entity.id
_entity.type
_entity.pdbx_description
1 polymer ?
#
loop_
_entity_poly.entity_id
_entity_poly.type
_entity_poly.pdbx_seq_one_letter_code
_entity_poly.pdbx_strand_id
1 'polypeptide(L)'
;MTEISVRTVGELVTRKPVTIRDTAPLAGAAKLLDEQHVHGVPVVDTAGDLVGVLSQTDLVRARATEHLWASWPGLAVKHLMTSPALTCTTTTPVHEAIATMELNHVHRLIVVDESGTKPVGVFSTSDVIHALAGVGSDA
;
A
#
# COMPACT_ATOMS: atom_id res chain seq x y z
N MET A 1 2.65 -21.34 21.92
CA MET A 1 3.26 -20.47 20.89
C MET A 1 2.20 -19.60 20.25
N THR A 2 2.48 -18.35 20.14
CA THR A 2 1.57 -17.44 19.45
C THR A 2 1.78 -17.57 17.96
N GLU A 3 0.75 -17.98 17.27
CA GLU A 3 0.80 -18.09 15.84
C GLU A 3 0.46 -16.74 15.20
N ILE A 4 1.29 -16.28 14.28
CA ILE A 4 0.98 -15.07 13.53
C ILE A 4 -0.36 -15.24 12.78
N SER A 5 -0.66 -16.46 12.37
CA SER A 5 -1.87 -16.76 11.61
C SER A 5 -3.17 -16.54 12.38
N VAL A 6 -3.13 -16.54 13.71
CA VAL A 6 -4.34 -16.30 14.52
C VAL A 6 -4.54 -14.83 14.88
N ARG A 7 -3.61 -13.98 14.47
CA ARG A 7 -3.71 -12.54 14.69
C ARG A 7 -4.46 -11.88 13.55
N THR A 8 -4.91 -10.67 13.81
CA THR A 8 -5.60 -9.87 12.78
C THR A 8 -4.65 -8.84 12.20
N VAL A 9 -4.95 -8.37 11.00
CA VAL A 9 -4.19 -7.32 10.34
C VAL A 9 -4.09 -6.08 11.22
N GLY A 10 -5.18 -5.70 11.90
CA GLY A 10 -5.20 -4.52 12.77
C GLY A 10 -4.22 -4.60 13.93
N GLU A 11 -3.86 -5.80 14.37
CA GLU A 11 -2.87 -5.98 15.43
C GLU A 11 -1.44 -5.71 14.94
N LEU A 12 -1.20 -5.89 13.65
CA LEU A 12 0.13 -5.68 13.07
C LEU A 12 0.29 -4.30 12.43
N VAL A 13 -0.80 -3.67 12.02
CA VAL A 13 -0.77 -2.39 11.32
C VAL A 13 -1.25 -1.31 12.27
N THR A 14 -0.29 -0.59 12.85
CA THR A 14 -0.58 0.42 13.89
C THR A 14 -0.30 1.84 13.43
N ARG A 15 0.33 2.03 12.27
CA ARG A 15 0.68 3.34 11.76
C ARG A 15 -0.46 3.90 10.91
N LYS A 16 -0.65 5.21 11.00
CA LYS A 16 -1.58 5.88 10.10
C LYS A 16 -1.05 5.79 8.68
N PRO A 17 -1.93 5.61 7.69
CA PRO A 17 -1.48 5.52 6.31
C PRO A 17 -1.03 6.88 5.79
N VAL A 18 0.03 6.88 5.01
CA VAL A 18 0.40 8.01 4.17
C VAL A 18 -0.40 7.84 2.89
N THR A 19 -1.18 8.84 2.51
CA THR A 19 -1.99 8.77 1.29
C THR A 19 -1.58 9.87 0.31
N ILE A 20 -1.97 9.70 -0.95
CA ILE A 20 -1.74 10.70 -1.97
C ILE A 20 -3.00 10.87 -2.82
N ARG A 21 -3.21 12.07 -3.32
CA ARG A 21 -4.36 12.36 -4.20
C ARG A 21 -4.09 11.84 -5.61
N ASP A 22 -5.12 11.35 -6.24
CA ASP A 22 -5.04 10.83 -7.61
C ASP A 22 -4.64 11.91 -8.61
N THR A 23 -4.87 13.18 -8.29
CA THR A 23 -4.50 14.33 -9.12
C THR A 23 -3.10 14.86 -8.84
N ALA A 24 -2.39 14.31 -7.86
CA ALA A 24 -1.05 14.79 -7.51
C ALA A 24 -0.08 14.55 -8.66
N PRO A 25 0.88 15.47 -8.88
CA PRO A 25 1.90 15.28 -9.91
C PRO A 25 2.87 14.16 -9.51
N LEU A 26 3.42 13.46 -10.51
CA LEU A 26 4.31 12.33 -10.25
C LEU A 26 5.58 12.71 -9.51
N ALA A 27 6.11 13.91 -9.75
CA ALA A 27 7.29 14.38 -9.01
C ALA A 27 7.01 14.48 -7.52
N GLY A 28 5.82 14.96 -7.17
CA GLY A 28 5.39 15.03 -5.76
C GLY A 28 5.21 13.66 -5.15
N ALA A 29 4.72 12.70 -5.93
CA ALA A 29 4.56 11.31 -5.47
C ALA A 29 5.91 10.67 -5.18
N ALA A 30 6.89 10.86 -6.07
CA ALA A 30 8.25 10.33 -5.88
C ALA A 30 8.88 10.91 -4.60
N LYS A 31 8.72 12.20 -4.40
CA LYS A 31 9.23 12.88 -3.20
C LYS A 31 8.59 12.32 -1.93
N LEU A 32 7.27 12.11 -1.95
CA LEU A 32 6.55 11.56 -0.81
C LEU A 32 7.04 10.16 -0.45
N LEU A 33 7.16 9.28 -1.44
CA LEU A 33 7.64 7.91 -1.21
C LEU A 33 9.04 7.92 -0.61
N ASP A 34 9.90 8.77 -1.12
CA ASP A 34 11.28 8.88 -0.63
C ASP A 34 11.33 9.43 0.80
N GLU A 35 10.65 10.53 1.06
CA GLU A 35 10.67 11.16 2.37
C GLU A 35 10.03 10.29 3.46
N GLN A 36 9.00 9.55 3.13
CA GLN A 36 8.30 8.70 4.09
C GLN A 36 8.89 7.30 4.19
N HIS A 37 9.88 6.98 3.36
CA HIS A 37 10.53 5.67 3.32
C HIS A 37 9.52 4.54 3.13
N VAL A 38 8.55 4.74 2.24
CA VAL A 38 7.53 3.73 1.93
C VAL A 38 7.66 3.27 0.48
N HIS A 39 7.27 2.03 0.22
CA HIS A 39 7.37 1.43 -1.11
C HIS A 39 6.10 1.58 -1.92
N GLY A 40 5.01 1.97 -1.30
CA GLY A 40 3.75 2.19 -1.97
C GLY A 40 2.78 2.90 -1.04
N VAL A 41 1.83 3.61 -1.63
CA VAL A 41 0.86 4.40 -0.87
C VAL A 41 -0.54 4.24 -1.45
N PRO A 42 -1.57 4.25 -0.60
CA PRO A 42 -2.94 4.33 -1.09
C PRO A 42 -3.18 5.66 -1.80
N VAL A 43 -3.91 5.59 -2.91
CA VAL A 43 -4.30 6.75 -3.69
C VAL A 43 -5.77 7.03 -3.41
N VAL A 44 -6.09 8.26 -3.08
CA VAL A 44 -7.45 8.68 -2.74
C VAL A 44 -7.94 9.78 -3.68
N ASP A 45 -9.26 9.85 -3.81
CA ASP A 45 -9.91 10.92 -4.57
C ASP A 45 -10.16 12.15 -3.68
N THR A 46 -10.91 13.11 -4.20
CA THR A 46 -11.26 14.35 -3.50
C THR A 46 -12.00 14.10 -2.19
N ALA A 47 -12.81 13.05 -2.15
CA ALA A 47 -13.58 12.69 -0.96
C ALA A 47 -12.74 11.90 0.07
N GLY A 48 -11.51 11.53 -0.29
CA GLY A 48 -10.67 10.70 0.57
C GLY A 48 -10.93 9.22 0.41
N ASP A 49 -11.70 8.83 -0.61
CA ASP A 49 -12.00 7.42 -0.88
C ASP A 49 -10.87 6.78 -1.67
N LEU A 50 -10.60 5.53 -1.35
CA LEU A 50 -9.55 4.75 -2.01
C LEU A 50 -9.90 4.52 -3.48
N VAL A 51 -8.98 4.89 -4.37
CA VAL A 51 -9.15 4.68 -5.81
C VAL A 51 -8.03 3.85 -6.44
N GLY A 52 -6.96 3.60 -5.71
CA GLY A 52 -5.87 2.80 -6.23
C GLY A 52 -4.69 2.75 -5.29
N VAL A 53 -3.58 2.21 -5.78
CA VAL A 53 -2.31 2.17 -5.05
C VAL A 53 -1.19 2.55 -6.02
N LEU A 54 -0.25 3.35 -5.53
CA LEU A 54 0.94 3.74 -6.29
C LEU A 54 2.17 3.17 -5.62
N SER A 55 3.00 2.46 -6.38
CA SER A 55 4.22 1.85 -5.85
C SER A 55 5.47 2.47 -6.47
N GLN A 56 6.61 2.22 -5.83
CA GLN A 56 7.92 2.58 -6.40
C GLN A 56 8.08 1.97 -7.79
N THR A 57 7.65 0.72 -7.96
CA THR A 57 7.76 0.03 -9.23
C THR A 57 6.99 0.75 -10.33
N ASP A 58 5.81 1.29 -10.01
CA ASP A 58 5.01 2.04 -10.98
C ASP A 58 5.78 3.27 -11.48
N LEU A 59 6.42 4.00 -10.57
CA LEU A 59 7.16 5.20 -10.93
C LEU A 59 8.42 4.87 -11.73
N VAL A 60 9.17 3.86 -11.32
CA VAL A 60 10.39 3.44 -12.02
C VAL A 60 10.06 2.94 -13.43
N ARG A 61 9.00 2.13 -13.54
CA ARG A 61 8.57 1.62 -14.85
C ARG A 61 8.18 2.76 -15.79
N ALA A 62 7.46 3.75 -15.28
CA ALA A 62 7.05 4.90 -16.07
C ALA A 62 8.26 5.69 -16.57
N ARG A 63 9.26 5.90 -15.73
CA ARG A 63 10.48 6.62 -16.11
C ARG A 63 11.32 5.85 -17.12
N ALA A 64 11.23 4.53 -17.11
CA ALA A 64 11.95 3.68 -18.07
C ALA A 64 11.28 3.65 -19.44
N THR A 65 10.01 4.06 -19.54
CA THR A 65 9.28 4.07 -20.81
C THR A 65 9.46 5.42 -21.50
N GLU A 66 10.10 5.41 -22.69
CA GLU A 66 10.51 6.63 -23.38
C GLU A 66 9.40 7.65 -23.61
N HIS A 67 8.25 7.21 -24.12
CA HIS A 67 7.15 8.14 -24.39
C HIS A 67 6.54 8.72 -23.11
N LEU A 68 6.56 7.96 -22.01
CA LEU A 68 6.11 8.46 -20.72
C LEU A 68 7.11 9.43 -20.13
N TRP A 69 8.39 9.23 -20.41
CA TRP A 69 9.43 10.17 -20.01
C TRP A 69 9.15 11.56 -20.58
N ALA A 70 8.83 11.65 -21.86
CA ALA A 70 8.53 12.92 -22.50
C ALA A 70 7.27 13.59 -21.93
N SER A 71 6.31 12.79 -21.46
CA SER A 71 5.04 13.26 -20.92
C SER A 71 5.07 13.47 -19.40
N TRP A 72 6.19 13.12 -18.75
CA TRP A 72 6.29 13.11 -17.28
C TRP A 72 5.74 14.37 -16.60
N PRO A 73 6.09 15.60 -17.05
CA PRO A 73 5.62 16.80 -16.36
C PRO A 73 4.11 16.97 -16.35
N GLY A 74 3.41 16.37 -17.31
CA GLY A 74 1.96 16.46 -17.41
C GLY A 74 1.22 15.28 -16.81
N LEU A 75 1.94 14.30 -16.26
CA LEU A 75 1.31 13.10 -15.71
C LEU A 75 1.00 13.26 -14.23
N ALA A 76 -0.13 12.68 -13.83
CA ALA A 76 -0.56 12.62 -12.44
C ALA A 76 -0.58 11.18 -11.95
N VAL A 77 -0.70 11.00 -10.66
CA VAL A 77 -0.75 9.69 -9.99
C VAL A 77 -1.78 8.76 -10.65
N LYS A 78 -2.96 9.29 -10.97
CA LYS A 78 -4.04 8.49 -11.58
C LYS A 78 -3.64 7.82 -12.89
N HIS A 79 -2.64 8.35 -13.58
CA HIS A 79 -2.21 7.78 -14.87
C HIS A 79 -1.34 6.53 -14.69
N LEU A 80 -0.73 6.36 -13.51
CA LEU A 80 0.19 5.26 -13.24
C LEU A 80 -0.26 4.32 -12.13
N MET A 81 -1.21 4.72 -11.31
CA MET A 81 -1.64 3.88 -10.18
C MET A 81 -2.25 2.56 -10.67
N THR A 82 -2.18 1.55 -9.83
CA THR A 82 -2.88 0.30 -10.02
C THR A 82 -4.29 0.44 -9.43
N SER A 83 -5.31 0.13 -10.20
CA SER A 83 -6.70 0.26 -9.77
C SER A 83 -7.53 -0.90 -10.31
N PRO A 84 -8.43 -1.49 -9.51
CA PRO A 84 -8.63 -1.20 -8.10
C PRO A 84 -7.48 -1.72 -7.23
N ALA A 85 -7.33 -1.16 -6.05
CA ALA A 85 -6.38 -1.67 -5.08
C ALA A 85 -6.93 -2.94 -4.43
N LEU A 86 -6.04 -3.90 -4.12
CA LEU A 86 -6.43 -5.05 -3.32
C LEU A 86 -6.50 -4.62 -1.85
N THR A 87 -7.55 -5.00 -1.18
CA THR A 87 -7.85 -4.50 0.16
C THR A 87 -8.03 -5.63 1.18
N CYS A 88 -7.94 -5.25 2.44
CA CYS A 88 -8.35 -6.06 3.57
C CYS A 88 -8.90 -5.10 4.64
N THR A 89 -9.36 -5.64 5.76
CA THR A 89 -9.83 -4.82 6.88
C THR A 89 -8.97 -5.10 8.12
N THR A 90 -9.17 -4.33 9.17
CA THR A 90 -8.44 -4.54 10.42
C THR A 90 -8.76 -5.88 11.07
N THR A 91 -9.93 -6.44 10.79
CA THR A 91 -10.36 -7.73 11.36
C THR A 91 -9.96 -8.92 10.49
N THR A 92 -9.41 -8.69 9.31
CA THR A 92 -8.94 -9.79 8.45
C THR A 92 -7.86 -10.58 9.17
N PRO A 93 -7.98 -11.92 9.26
CA PRO A 93 -6.92 -12.73 9.84
C PRO A 93 -5.63 -12.59 9.01
N VAL A 94 -4.50 -12.54 9.68
CA VAL A 94 -3.21 -12.34 9.02
C VAL A 94 -2.95 -13.42 7.97
N HIS A 95 -3.24 -14.69 8.29
CA HIS A 95 -2.99 -15.76 7.32
C HIS A 95 -3.82 -15.59 6.04
N GLU A 96 -5.03 -15.05 6.16
CA GLU A 96 -5.89 -14.79 5.00
C GLU A 96 -5.32 -13.65 4.17
N ALA A 97 -4.84 -12.58 4.81
CA ALA A 97 -4.20 -11.47 4.11
C ALA A 97 -2.94 -11.91 3.38
N ILE A 98 -2.13 -12.76 4.02
CA ILE A 98 -0.92 -13.33 3.40
C ILE A 98 -1.30 -14.15 2.17
N ALA A 99 -2.34 -15.00 2.29
CA ALA A 99 -2.80 -15.81 1.16
C ALA A 99 -3.26 -14.94 0.00
N THR A 100 -3.93 -13.83 0.28
CA THR A 100 -4.37 -12.88 -0.76
C THR A 100 -3.18 -12.27 -1.48
N MET A 101 -2.14 -11.88 -0.74
CA MET A 101 -0.92 -11.34 -1.34
C MET A 101 -0.23 -12.36 -2.22
N GLU A 102 -0.11 -13.60 -1.74
CA GLU A 102 0.52 -14.69 -2.50
C GLU A 102 -0.24 -14.97 -3.79
N LEU A 103 -1.55 -15.12 -3.69
CA LEU A 103 -2.40 -15.46 -4.82
C LEU A 103 -2.34 -14.40 -5.92
N ASN A 104 -2.22 -13.15 -5.55
CA ASN A 104 -2.24 -12.02 -6.48
C ASN A 104 -0.86 -11.50 -6.83
N HIS A 105 0.20 -12.11 -6.31
CA HIS A 105 1.60 -11.69 -6.56
C HIS A 105 1.83 -10.23 -6.21
N VAL A 106 1.29 -9.78 -5.09
CA VAL A 106 1.48 -8.42 -4.60
C VAL A 106 2.17 -8.45 -3.24
N HIS A 107 2.80 -7.34 -2.87
CA HIS A 107 3.57 -7.22 -1.64
C HIS A 107 2.87 -6.42 -0.56
N ARG A 108 1.66 -5.95 -0.84
CA ARG A 108 0.87 -5.14 0.10
C ARG A 108 -0.60 -5.20 -0.21
N LEU A 109 -1.38 -4.98 0.83
CA LEU A 109 -2.83 -4.77 0.73
C LEU A 109 -3.15 -3.45 1.41
N ILE A 110 -4.12 -2.74 0.90
CA ILE A 110 -4.59 -1.52 1.56
C ILE A 110 -5.64 -1.93 2.59
N VAL A 111 -5.44 -1.49 3.82
CA VAL A 111 -6.39 -1.74 4.90
C VAL A 111 -7.45 -0.65 4.84
N VAL A 112 -8.70 -1.05 4.72
CA VAL A 112 -9.81 -0.11 4.61
C VAL A 112 -10.71 -0.21 5.84
N ASP A 113 -11.53 0.83 6.05
CA ASP A 113 -12.50 0.87 7.13
C ASP A 113 -13.68 -0.08 6.85
N GLU A 114 -14.63 -0.11 7.77
CA GLU A 114 -15.80 -0.98 7.66
C GLU A 114 -16.65 -0.70 6.41
N SER A 115 -16.67 0.55 5.95
CA SER A 115 -17.41 0.92 4.74
C SER A 115 -16.71 0.42 3.48
N GLY A 116 -15.43 0.08 3.58
CA GLY A 116 -14.63 -0.36 2.44
C GLY A 116 -14.13 0.77 1.56
N THR A 117 -14.30 2.02 1.96
CA THR A 117 -14.00 3.17 1.13
C THR A 117 -12.78 3.97 1.59
N LYS A 118 -12.50 4.01 2.89
CA LYS A 118 -11.41 4.85 3.42
C LYS A 118 -10.19 4.01 3.78
N PRO A 119 -9.00 4.36 3.27
CA PRO A 119 -7.78 3.66 3.69
C PRO A 119 -7.45 4.04 5.14
N VAL A 120 -7.18 3.03 5.96
CA VAL A 120 -6.80 3.22 7.36
C VAL A 120 -5.43 2.64 7.66
N GLY A 121 -4.79 1.98 6.70
CA GLY A 121 -3.45 1.43 6.86
C GLY A 121 -2.96 0.75 5.60
N VAL A 122 -1.74 0.24 5.66
CA VAL A 122 -1.16 -0.59 4.61
C VAL A 122 -0.56 -1.81 5.29
N PHE A 123 -0.96 -3.00 4.86
CA PHE A 123 -0.41 -4.26 5.33
C PHE A 123 0.55 -4.78 4.26
N SER A 124 1.80 -5.02 4.63
CA SER A 124 2.84 -5.39 3.68
C SER A 124 3.63 -6.60 4.14
N THR A 125 4.43 -7.14 3.21
CA THR A 125 5.35 -8.23 3.55
C THR A 125 6.32 -7.80 4.65
N SER A 126 6.68 -6.52 4.73
CA SER A 126 7.52 -6.00 5.81
C SER A 126 6.86 -6.19 7.18
N ASP A 127 5.55 -5.99 7.26
CA ASP A 127 4.83 -6.17 8.53
C ASP A 127 4.87 -7.63 8.96
N VAL A 128 4.76 -8.56 8.02
CA VAL A 128 4.85 -9.99 8.30
C VAL A 128 6.23 -10.34 8.83
N ILE A 129 7.27 -9.88 8.15
CA ILE A 129 8.66 -10.16 8.56
C ILE A 129 8.94 -9.55 9.93
N HIS A 130 8.49 -8.33 10.16
CA HIS A 130 8.66 -7.66 11.45
C HIS A 130 7.98 -8.46 12.57
N ALA A 131 6.77 -8.94 12.34
CA ALA A 131 6.04 -9.73 13.33
C ALA A 131 6.73 -11.07 13.59
N LEU A 132 7.24 -11.73 12.55
CA LEU A 132 7.96 -12.99 12.71
C LEU A 132 9.24 -12.79 13.51
N ALA A 133 9.96 -11.71 13.27
CA ALA A 133 11.17 -11.38 14.03
C ALA A 133 10.85 -11.02 15.47
N GLY A 134 9.73 -10.32 15.68
CA GLY A 134 9.30 -9.87 17.01
C GLY A 134 8.77 -10.97 17.89
N VAL A 135 8.31 -12.09 17.33
CA VAL A 135 7.78 -13.21 18.11
C VAL A 135 8.82 -13.73 19.10
N GLY A 136 10.10 -13.83 18.66
CA GLY A 136 11.17 -14.26 19.54
C GLY A 136 11.54 -13.24 20.59
N SER A 137 11.45 -11.95 20.29
CA SER A 137 11.86 -10.88 21.19
C SER A 137 10.79 -10.52 22.22
N ASP A 138 9.55 -10.91 21.98
CA ASP A 138 8.43 -10.66 22.89
C ASP A 138 8.34 -11.68 24.03
N ALA A 139 9.15 -12.67 23.95
CA ALA A 139 9.14 -13.76 24.93
C ALA A 139 9.61 -13.31 26.30
#